data_7b1ab3bd7a7cf4132292c0bfb6a3a590
#
_entry.id   7b1ab3bd7a7cf4132292c0bfb6a3a590
#
_cell.length_a   1.000
_cell.length_b   1.000
_cell.length_c   1.000
_cell.angle_alpha   90.00
_cell.angle_beta   90.00
_cell.angle_gamma   90.00
#
_symmetry.space_group_name_H-M   'P 1'
#
loop_
_entity.id
_entity.type
_entity.pdbx_description
1 polymer ?
#
loop_
_entity_poly.entity_id
_entity_poly.type
_entity_poly.pdbx_seq_one_letter_code
_entity_poly.pdbx_strand_id
1 'polypeptide(L)'
;MQNTYQDLITDLEGKKPQISGKLEGGKKFKIISNFTPAGDQPEAIKKLVSGANKEQFNQVLLGVTGSGKTFTMAKVIEATNRPALILAPNKTLAAQLYGEMKTFFPENAVEYFVSYYDYYTPEAYVPRSDTYIEKEASINEQIDRMRHSATRSLLERDDVLTVSYTHLR
;
A
#
# COMPACT_ATOMS: atom_id res chain seq x y z
N MET A 1 21.03 -7.40 -38.95
CA MET A 1 21.00 -6.84 -37.59
C MET A 1 19.54 -6.87 -37.12
N GLN A 2 19.13 -7.97 -36.56
CA GLN A 2 17.82 -8.09 -35.88
C GLN A 2 18.14 -8.41 -34.42
N ASN A 3 18.27 -7.36 -33.61
CA ASN A 3 18.17 -7.54 -32.18
C ASN A 3 16.67 -7.73 -31.89
N THR A 4 16.32 -8.97 -31.69
CA THR A 4 14.94 -9.34 -31.37
C THR A 4 14.64 -8.91 -29.92
N TYR A 5 13.42 -8.51 -29.69
CA TYR A 5 12.87 -8.15 -28.37
C TYR A 5 13.20 -9.22 -27.30
N GLN A 6 13.42 -10.46 -27.73
CA GLN A 6 13.88 -11.59 -26.91
C GLN A 6 15.28 -11.40 -26.31
N ASP A 7 16.22 -10.82 -27.08
CA ASP A 7 17.61 -10.60 -26.61
C ASP A 7 17.66 -9.52 -25.54
N LEU A 8 16.77 -8.51 -25.64
CA LEU A 8 16.60 -7.47 -24.61
C LEU A 8 16.02 -8.01 -23.31
N ILE A 9 15.06 -8.95 -23.37
CA ILE A 9 14.47 -9.59 -22.19
C ILE A 9 15.49 -10.46 -21.49
N THR A 10 16.27 -11.24 -22.23
CA THR A 10 17.32 -12.14 -21.69
C THR A 10 18.44 -11.34 -21.01
N ASP A 11 18.77 -10.17 -21.52
CA ASP A 11 19.77 -9.27 -20.90
C ASP A 11 19.25 -8.59 -19.64
N LEU A 12 17.94 -8.40 -19.51
CA LEU A 12 17.26 -7.89 -18.31
C LEU A 12 17.09 -8.96 -17.23
N GLU A 13 16.86 -10.22 -17.61
CA GLU A 13 16.73 -11.34 -16.67
C GLU A 13 18.07 -11.74 -16.02
N GLY A 14 19.20 -11.47 -16.66
CA GLY A 14 20.56 -11.77 -16.14
C GLY A 14 21.10 -10.75 -15.13
N LYS A 15 20.57 -9.56 -15.08
CA LYS A 15 20.99 -8.51 -14.16
C LYS A 15 19.90 -8.21 -13.15
N LYS A 16 19.82 -9.01 -12.06
CA LYS A 16 19.16 -8.51 -10.85
C LYS A 16 19.87 -7.20 -10.51
N PRO A 17 19.18 -6.04 -10.49
CA PRO A 17 19.82 -4.82 -10.07
C PRO A 17 20.38 -5.07 -8.67
N GLN A 18 21.68 -4.94 -8.50
CA GLN A 18 22.28 -4.84 -7.17
C GLN A 18 21.75 -3.52 -6.63
N ILE A 19 20.64 -3.59 -5.89
CA ILE A 19 20.13 -2.45 -5.15
C ILE A 19 21.20 -2.19 -4.09
N SER A 20 22.01 -1.16 -4.32
CA SER A 20 22.86 -0.58 -3.28
C SER A 20 21.96 -0.36 -2.06
N GLY A 21 22.42 -0.76 -0.87
CA GLY A 21 21.60 -0.73 0.34
C GLY A 21 20.81 0.57 0.45
N LYS A 22 19.54 0.46 0.78
CA LYS A 22 18.62 1.60 0.89
C LYS A 22 19.17 2.61 1.88
N LEU A 23 19.01 3.91 1.61
CA LEU A 23 19.56 5.02 2.42
C LEU A 23 19.14 4.93 3.90
N GLU A 24 17.91 4.48 4.18
CA GLU A 24 17.37 4.26 5.51
C GLU A 24 16.97 2.78 5.72
N GLY A 25 17.78 1.85 5.22
CA GLY A 25 17.54 0.42 5.35
C GLY A 25 17.75 -0.12 6.77
N GLY A 26 17.31 -1.36 7.00
CA GLY A 26 17.53 -2.09 8.25
C GLY A 26 16.52 -1.82 9.37
N LYS A 27 15.56 -0.91 9.19
CA LYS A 27 14.45 -0.72 10.12
C LYS A 27 13.51 -1.92 10.08
N LYS A 28 13.04 -2.35 11.24
CA LYS A 28 12.09 -3.45 11.39
C LYS A 28 10.70 -2.91 11.70
N PHE A 29 9.68 -3.65 11.28
CA PHE A 29 8.31 -3.37 11.71
C PHE A 29 8.15 -3.64 13.20
N LYS A 30 7.58 -2.68 13.91
CA LYS A 30 7.30 -2.77 15.34
C LYS A 30 5.92 -2.23 15.64
N ILE A 31 5.03 -3.11 16.12
CA ILE A 31 3.70 -2.72 16.57
C ILE A 31 3.77 -2.04 17.94
N ILE A 32 3.11 -0.88 18.02
CA ILE A 32 2.82 -0.21 19.30
C ILE A 32 1.30 -0.29 19.50
N SER A 33 0.86 -1.16 20.41
CA SER A 33 -0.54 -1.39 20.68
C SER A 33 -0.75 -1.97 22.08
N ASN A 34 -1.86 -1.58 22.69
CA ASN A 34 -2.32 -2.19 23.97
C ASN A 34 -3.07 -3.51 23.74
N PHE A 35 -3.33 -3.89 22.49
CA PHE A 35 -4.01 -5.15 22.18
C PHE A 35 -3.02 -6.31 22.17
N THR A 36 -3.49 -7.44 22.70
CA THR A 36 -2.81 -8.73 22.61
C THR A 36 -3.65 -9.69 21.78
N PRO A 37 -3.04 -10.58 20.97
CA PRO A 37 -3.79 -11.57 20.23
C PRO A 37 -4.63 -12.45 21.15
N ALA A 38 -5.93 -12.61 20.84
CA ALA A 38 -6.89 -13.35 21.64
C ALA A 38 -7.69 -14.36 20.80
N GLY A 39 -8.30 -15.33 21.44
CA GLY A 39 -9.09 -16.37 20.77
C GLY A 39 -8.25 -17.15 19.75
N ASP A 40 -8.72 -17.24 18.52
CA ASP A 40 -8.06 -17.97 17.43
C ASP A 40 -6.95 -17.17 16.71
N GLN A 41 -6.76 -15.89 17.07
CA GLN A 41 -5.77 -15.03 16.42
C GLN A 41 -4.33 -15.56 16.54
N PRO A 42 -3.85 -16.07 17.70
CA PRO A 42 -2.48 -16.58 17.82
C PRO A 42 -2.19 -17.72 16.84
N GLU A 43 -3.14 -18.63 16.69
CA GLU A 43 -3.02 -19.76 15.76
C GLU A 43 -3.07 -19.31 14.30
N ALA A 44 -3.98 -18.40 13.96
CA ALA A 44 -4.08 -17.80 12.62
C ALA A 44 -2.78 -17.08 12.23
N ILE A 45 -2.23 -16.25 13.12
CA ILE A 45 -0.95 -15.56 12.91
C ILE A 45 0.17 -16.58 12.63
N LYS A 46 0.28 -17.61 13.48
CA LYS A 46 1.30 -18.66 13.32
C LYS A 46 1.20 -19.37 11.97
N LYS A 47 -0.01 -19.72 11.53
CA LYS A 47 -0.26 -20.36 10.23
C LYS A 47 0.10 -19.45 9.07
N LEU A 48 -0.34 -18.19 9.10
CA LEU A 48 -0.05 -17.22 8.04
C LEU A 48 1.44 -16.91 7.92
N VAL A 49 2.14 -16.72 9.03
CA VAL A 49 3.59 -16.50 9.05
C VAL A 49 4.34 -17.73 8.55
N SER A 50 3.94 -18.94 8.98
CA SER A 50 4.53 -20.18 8.49
C SER A 50 4.33 -20.35 6.98
N GLY A 51 3.13 -20.03 6.48
CA GLY A 51 2.83 -20.06 5.05
C GLY A 51 3.68 -19.08 4.25
N ALA A 52 3.78 -17.83 4.73
CA ALA A 52 4.61 -16.81 4.10
C ALA A 52 6.10 -17.19 4.04
N ASN A 53 6.62 -17.83 5.10
CA ASN A 53 8.00 -18.29 5.14
C ASN A 53 8.27 -19.52 4.26
N LYS A 54 7.22 -20.30 3.96
CA LYS A 54 7.26 -21.44 3.01
C LYS A 54 6.91 -21.05 1.58
N GLU A 55 6.83 -19.73 1.30
CA GLU A 55 6.50 -19.19 -0.02
C GLU A 55 5.13 -19.66 -0.56
N GLN A 56 4.16 -19.86 0.34
CA GLN A 56 2.78 -20.09 -0.08
C GLN A 56 2.20 -18.80 -0.65
N PHE A 57 1.98 -18.78 -1.97
CA PHE A 57 1.54 -17.58 -2.69
C PHE A 57 0.13 -17.11 -2.30
N ASN A 58 -0.74 -18.05 -1.93
CA ASN A 58 -2.13 -17.73 -1.62
C ASN A 58 -2.52 -18.25 -0.24
N GLN A 59 -2.99 -17.35 0.61
CA GLN A 59 -3.52 -17.67 1.93
C GLN A 59 -4.79 -16.86 2.16
N VAL A 60 -5.77 -17.43 2.85
CA VAL A 60 -7.05 -16.79 3.13
C VAL A 60 -7.27 -16.72 4.64
N LEU A 61 -7.54 -15.52 5.16
CA LEU A 61 -7.95 -15.29 6.54
C LEU A 61 -9.46 -15.03 6.57
N LEU A 62 -10.23 -15.99 7.07
CA LEU A 62 -11.65 -15.86 7.30
C LEU A 62 -11.93 -15.36 8.72
N GLY A 63 -12.87 -14.43 8.84
CA GLY A 63 -13.31 -13.92 10.13
C GLY A 63 -14.47 -12.94 9.97
N VAL A 64 -15.36 -12.91 10.93
CA VAL A 64 -16.49 -11.97 10.97
C VAL A 64 -15.99 -10.53 11.15
N THR A 65 -16.86 -9.56 10.88
CA THR A 65 -16.56 -8.15 11.15
C THR A 65 -16.29 -7.98 12.64
N GLY A 66 -15.26 -7.19 12.99
CA GLY A 66 -14.87 -6.97 14.40
C GLY A 66 -14.00 -8.08 15.02
N SER A 67 -13.67 -9.16 14.30
CA SER A 67 -12.79 -10.23 14.82
C SER A 67 -11.29 -9.85 14.91
N GLY A 68 -10.94 -8.60 14.63
CA GLY A 68 -9.55 -8.12 14.69
C GLY A 68 -8.67 -8.58 13.52
N LYS A 69 -9.23 -8.80 12.33
CA LYS A 69 -8.46 -9.19 11.14
C LYS A 69 -7.34 -8.21 10.81
N THR A 70 -7.59 -6.90 10.95
CA THR A 70 -6.57 -5.86 10.71
C THR A 70 -5.39 -6.01 11.67
N PHE A 71 -5.66 -6.25 12.95
CA PHE A 71 -4.62 -6.51 13.94
C PHE A 71 -3.85 -7.81 13.65
N THR A 72 -4.56 -8.86 13.23
CA THR A 72 -3.94 -10.12 12.78
C THR A 72 -2.99 -9.89 11.60
N MET A 73 -3.42 -9.12 10.58
CA MET A 73 -2.55 -8.74 9.46
C MET A 73 -1.33 -7.94 9.91
N ALA A 74 -1.50 -6.96 10.81
CA ALA A 74 -0.40 -6.19 11.36
C ALA A 74 0.62 -7.10 12.06
N LYS A 75 0.16 -8.07 12.87
CA LYS A 75 1.03 -9.06 13.52
C LYS A 75 1.78 -9.96 12.53
N VAL A 76 1.17 -10.32 11.41
CA VAL A 76 1.86 -11.07 10.34
C VAL A 76 2.93 -10.22 9.68
N ILE A 77 2.66 -8.94 9.39
CA ILE A 77 3.63 -8.00 8.81
C ILE A 77 4.83 -7.81 9.77
N GLU A 78 4.56 -7.60 11.06
CA GLU A 78 5.62 -7.49 12.08
C GLU A 78 6.49 -8.76 12.12
N ALA A 79 5.88 -9.94 12.14
CA ALA A 79 6.60 -11.21 12.26
C ALA A 79 7.39 -11.57 10.99
N THR A 80 6.88 -11.26 9.81
CA THR A 80 7.59 -11.54 8.54
C THR A 80 8.64 -10.48 8.22
N ASN A 81 8.47 -9.27 8.75
CA ASN A 81 9.38 -8.15 8.57
C ASN A 81 9.73 -7.88 7.09
N ARG A 82 8.73 -7.92 6.21
CA ARG A 82 8.86 -7.66 4.76
C ARG A 82 8.04 -6.44 4.38
N PRO A 83 8.46 -5.64 3.40
CA PRO A 83 7.61 -4.61 2.82
C PRO A 83 6.25 -5.20 2.43
N ALA A 84 5.19 -4.45 2.69
CA ALA A 84 3.83 -4.94 2.49
C ALA A 84 2.99 -3.98 1.64
N LEU A 85 2.15 -4.54 0.77
CA LEU A 85 1.14 -3.81 0.01
C LEU A 85 -0.24 -4.32 0.42
N ILE A 86 -1.10 -3.42 0.91
CA ILE A 86 -2.50 -3.69 1.22
C ILE A 86 -3.37 -3.10 0.13
N LEU A 87 -4.16 -3.94 -0.54
CA LEU A 87 -5.10 -3.52 -1.56
C LEU A 87 -6.53 -3.60 -1.03
N ALA A 88 -7.18 -2.46 -0.93
CA ALA A 88 -8.59 -2.36 -0.57
C ALA A 88 -9.49 -2.32 -1.82
N PRO A 89 -10.77 -2.70 -1.76
CA PRO A 89 -11.68 -2.62 -2.89
C PRO A 89 -12.08 -1.19 -3.28
N ASN A 90 -11.93 -0.23 -2.38
CA ASN A 90 -12.26 1.17 -2.62
C ASN A 90 -11.42 2.13 -1.77
N LYS A 91 -11.47 3.43 -2.11
CA LYS A 91 -10.70 4.49 -1.44
C LYS A 91 -11.08 4.66 0.04
N THR A 92 -12.35 4.52 0.39
CA THR A 92 -12.84 4.69 1.77
C THR A 92 -12.24 3.64 2.70
N LEU A 93 -12.28 2.38 2.27
CA LEU A 93 -11.68 1.30 3.05
C LEU A 93 -10.14 1.41 3.06
N ALA A 94 -9.53 1.85 1.97
CA ALA A 94 -8.10 2.13 1.94
C ALA A 94 -7.72 3.21 2.97
N ALA A 95 -8.49 4.29 3.07
CA ALA A 95 -8.25 5.34 4.06
C ALA A 95 -8.39 4.83 5.51
N GLN A 96 -9.41 3.99 5.78
CA GLN A 96 -9.58 3.35 7.07
C GLN A 96 -8.39 2.45 7.43
N LEU A 97 -8.00 1.55 6.53
CA LEU A 97 -6.86 0.65 6.74
C LEU A 97 -5.54 1.42 6.92
N TYR A 98 -5.35 2.50 6.16
CA TYR A 98 -4.20 3.38 6.35
C TYR A 98 -4.15 3.96 7.76
N GLY A 99 -5.27 4.49 8.27
CA GLY A 99 -5.37 5.04 9.62
C GLY A 99 -5.10 3.98 10.71
N GLU A 100 -5.69 2.78 10.57
CA GLU A 100 -5.46 1.67 11.48
C GLU A 100 -3.98 1.22 11.48
N MET A 101 -3.38 1.02 10.30
CA MET A 101 -1.97 0.63 10.18
C MET A 101 -1.02 1.70 10.68
N LYS A 102 -1.32 2.99 10.45
CA LYS A 102 -0.54 4.11 10.99
C LYS A 102 -0.55 4.14 12.52
N THR A 103 -1.67 3.73 13.13
CA THR A 103 -1.79 3.61 14.58
C THR A 103 -0.97 2.44 15.13
N PHE A 104 -0.94 1.31 14.41
CA PHE A 104 -0.15 0.15 14.83
C PHE A 104 1.35 0.33 14.61
N PHE A 105 1.74 1.03 13.55
CA PHE A 105 3.13 1.23 13.14
C PHE A 105 3.53 2.72 13.10
N PRO A 106 3.49 3.45 14.23
CA PRO A 106 3.73 4.90 14.23
C PRO A 106 5.18 5.27 13.84
N GLU A 107 6.15 4.38 14.05
CA GLU A 107 7.57 4.60 13.75
C GLU A 107 7.99 4.10 12.36
N ASN A 108 7.12 3.33 11.68
CA ASN A 108 7.41 2.76 10.37
C ASN A 108 6.81 3.60 9.23
N ALA A 109 7.26 3.36 8.01
CA ALA A 109 6.77 4.05 6.83
C ALA A 109 5.43 3.47 6.37
N VAL A 110 4.34 3.94 6.95
CA VAL A 110 2.98 3.62 6.49
C VAL A 110 2.55 4.69 5.50
N GLU A 111 2.30 4.29 4.24
CA GLU A 111 2.06 5.16 3.11
C GLU A 111 0.68 4.92 2.49
N TYR A 112 0.10 6.00 1.94
CA TYR A 112 -1.20 5.96 1.28
C TYR A 112 -1.03 6.28 -0.20
N PHE A 113 -1.36 5.35 -1.07
CA PHE A 113 -1.16 5.48 -2.50
C PHE A 113 -2.47 5.27 -3.25
N VAL A 114 -3.11 6.38 -3.67
CA VAL A 114 -4.39 6.37 -4.38
C VAL A 114 -4.32 7.21 -5.64
N SER A 115 -5.24 6.98 -6.59
CA SER A 115 -5.35 7.83 -7.77
C SER A 115 -5.85 9.21 -7.38
N TYR A 116 -5.53 10.18 -8.23
CA TYR A 116 -6.04 11.54 -8.07
C TYR A 116 -7.57 11.52 -8.03
N TYR A 117 -8.16 12.40 -7.23
CA TYR A 117 -9.56 12.74 -7.36
C TYR A 117 -9.69 13.63 -8.59
N ASP A 118 -10.26 13.09 -9.65
CA ASP A 118 -10.82 13.93 -10.69
C ASP A 118 -12.08 14.59 -10.10
N TYR A 119 -11.93 15.70 -9.45
CA TYR A 119 -13.04 16.57 -9.13
C TYR A 119 -13.40 17.25 -10.46
N TYR A 120 -14.25 16.58 -11.22
CA TYR A 120 -14.88 17.20 -12.36
C TYR A 120 -15.97 18.11 -11.81
N THR A 121 -15.73 19.41 -11.79
CA THR A 121 -16.84 20.34 -11.90
C THR A 121 -17.44 20.10 -13.29
N PRO A 122 -18.69 19.63 -13.41
CA PRO A 122 -19.29 19.46 -14.72
C PRO A 122 -19.30 20.82 -15.41
N GLU A 123 -18.97 20.84 -16.70
CA GLU A 123 -19.15 22.01 -17.53
C GLU A 123 -20.60 22.47 -17.37
N ALA A 124 -20.79 23.70 -16.93
CA ALA A 124 -22.11 24.25 -16.74
C ALA A 124 -22.17 25.64 -17.35
N TYR A 125 -23.11 25.82 -18.28
CA TYR A 125 -23.47 27.14 -18.74
C TYR A 125 -24.62 27.69 -17.89
N VAL A 126 -24.40 28.85 -17.29
CA VAL A 126 -25.43 29.56 -16.51
C VAL A 126 -26.03 30.66 -17.37
N PRO A 127 -27.23 30.44 -18.02
CA PRO A 127 -27.79 31.39 -18.96
C PRO A 127 -28.11 32.76 -18.35
N ARG A 128 -28.31 32.79 -17.03
CA ARG A 128 -28.72 34.01 -16.30
C ARG A 128 -27.59 35.03 -16.15
N SER A 129 -26.34 34.58 -16.18
CA SER A 129 -25.14 35.41 -16.05
C SER A 129 -24.23 35.35 -17.27
N ASP A 130 -24.67 34.67 -18.33
CA ASP A 130 -23.86 34.40 -19.54
C ASP A 130 -22.45 33.89 -19.21
N THR A 131 -22.36 33.04 -18.17
CA THR A 131 -21.09 32.53 -17.66
C THR A 131 -20.93 31.07 -18.01
N TYR A 132 -19.85 30.76 -18.70
CA TYR A 132 -19.42 29.39 -18.95
C TYR A 132 -18.44 28.97 -17.85
N ILE A 133 -18.80 27.92 -17.10
CA ILE A 133 -17.93 27.32 -16.08
C ILE A 133 -17.12 26.24 -16.79
N GLU A 134 -15.84 26.51 -17.02
CA GLU A 134 -14.94 25.55 -17.61
C GLU A 134 -14.68 24.36 -16.66
N LYS A 135 -14.39 23.21 -17.24
CA LYS A 135 -14.02 22.01 -16.54
C LYS A 135 -12.63 22.19 -15.95
N GLU A 136 -12.54 22.54 -14.67
CA GLU A 136 -11.27 22.58 -13.94
C GLU A 136 -10.95 21.21 -13.34
N ALA A 137 -9.87 20.61 -13.78
CA ALA A 137 -9.23 19.48 -13.12
C ALA A 137 -8.22 20.03 -12.10
N SER A 138 -8.65 20.31 -10.89
CA SER A 138 -7.71 20.68 -9.83
C SER A 138 -6.99 19.43 -9.32
N ILE A 139 -5.68 19.36 -9.53
CA ILE A 139 -4.83 18.33 -8.93
C ILE A 139 -4.85 18.54 -7.41
N ASN A 140 -5.27 17.51 -6.67
CA ASN A 140 -5.22 17.56 -5.22
C ASN A 140 -3.75 17.41 -4.78
N GLU A 141 -3.10 18.54 -4.43
CA GLU A 141 -1.71 18.58 -4.00
C GLU A 141 -1.41 17.64 -2.82
N GLN A 142 -2.38 17.40 -1.95
CA GLN A 142 -2.19 16.50 -0.81
C GLN A 142 -2.03 15.04 -1.29
N ILE A 143 -2.83 14.61 -2.24
CA ILE A 143 -2.72 13.26 -2.84
C ILE A 143 -1.38 13.14 -3.57
N ASP A 144 -0.98 14.17 -4.28
CA ASP A 144 0.31 14.20 -4.99
C ASP A 144 1.48 14.03 -4.02
N ARG A 145 1.50 14.80 -2.95
CA ARG A 145 2.51 14.67 -1.87
C ARG A 145 2.53 13.27 -1.26
N MET A 146 1.36 12.66 -1.00
CA MET A 146 1.26 11.30 -0.46
C MET A 146 1.82 10.27 -1.45
N ARG A 147 1.57 10.41 -2.74
CA ARG A 147 2.12 9.53 -3.79
C ARG A 147 3.64 9.63 -3.89
N HIS A 148 4.17 10.84 -3.87
CA HIS A 148 5.61 11.08 -3.85
C HIS A 148 6.27 10.54 -2.59
N SER A 149 5.64 10.73 -1.41
CA SER A 149 6.09 10.16 -0.14
C SER A 149 6.18 8.64 -0.22
N ALA A 150 5.12 7.98 -0.71
CA ALA A 150 5.09 6.52 -0.86
C ALA A 150 6.19 6.02 -1.80
N THR A 151 6.39 6.68 -2.93
CA THR A 151 7.45 6.33 -3.87
C THR A 151 8.84 6.48 -3.23
N ARG A 152 9.08 7.58 -2.55
CA ARG A 152 10.33 7.84 -1.85
C ARG A 152 10.61 6.79 -0.77
N SER A 153 9.63 6.54 0.10
CA SER A 153 9.75 5.55 1.17
C SER A 153 10.06 4.16 0.63
N LEU A 154 9.43 3.76 -0.48
CA LEU A 154 9.68 2.47 -1.13
C LEU A 154 11.12 2.32 -1.63
N LEU A 155 11.73 3.42 -2.11
CA LEU A 155 13.09 3.43 -2.62
C LEU A 155 14.13 3.51 -1.49
N GLU A 156 13.83 4.20 -0.40
CA GLU A 156 14.81 4.53 0.65
C GLU A 156 14.73 3.62 1.89
N ARG A 157 13.59 2.94 2.14
CA ARG A 157 13.31 2.19 3.38
C ARG A 157 12.92 0.74 3.13
N ASP A 158 13.19 -0.12 4.10
CA ASP A 158 12.81 -1.55 4.08
C ASP A 158 11.51 -1.82 4.84
N ASP A 159 11.12 -0.92 5.75
CA ASP A 159 9.96 -1.02 6.62
C ASP A 159 8.74 -0.27 6.05
N VAL A 160 8.48 -0.46 4.76
CA VAL A 160 7.39 0.24 4.03
C VAL A 160 6.12 -0.61 3.98
N LEU A 161 5.02 -0.02 4.45
CA LEU A 161 3.68 -0.56 4.30
C LEU A 161 2.85 0.42 3.49
N THR A 162 2.50 0.05 2.27
CA THR A 162 1.68 0.89 1.39
C THR A 162 0.24 0.39 1.37
N VAL A 163 -0.71 1.29 1.59
CA VAL A 163 -2.14 1.02 1.43
C VAL A 163 -2.65 1.67 0.15
N SER A 164 -3.27 0.87 -0.70
CA SER A 164 -3.82 1.28 -1.99
C SER A 164 -5.18 0.63 -2.23
N TYR A 165 -5.70 0.74 -3.44
CA TYR A 165 -6.96 0.08 -3.81
C TYR A 165 -6.93 -0.47 -5.24
N THR A 166 -7.83 -1.41 -5.54
CA THR A 166 -7.76 -2.24 -6.76
C THR A 166 -8.04 -1.51 -8.06
N HIS A 167 -8.67 -0.32 -8.04
CA HIS A 167 -9.01 0.49 -9.23
C HIS A 167 -8.10 1.71 -9.38
N LEU A 168 -6.82 1.55 -9.06
CA LEU A 168 -5.81 2.60 -9.27
C LEU A 168 -5.63 2.84 -10.79
N ARG A 169 -5.83 4.08 -11.22
CA ARG A 169 -5.60 4.55 -12.60
C ARG A 169 -4.45 5.54 -12.62
#